data_31fab7eb342412aae700d24c2aebc5a5
#
_entry.id   31fab7eb342412aae700d24c2aebc5a5
#
_cell.length_a   1.000
_cell.length_b   1.000
_cell.length_c   1.000
_cell.angle_alpha   90.00
_cell.angle_beta   90.00
_cell.angle_gamma   90.00
#
_symmetry.space_group_name_H-M   'P 1'
#
loop_
_entity.id
_entity.type
_entity.pdbx_description
1 polymer ?
#
loop_
_entity_poly.entity_id
_entity_poly.type
_entity_poly.pdbx_seq_one_letter_code
_entity_poly.pdbx_strand_id
1 'polypeptide(L)'
;EVLVILLKMGADTSGNLILGDSALDLWLHGKAQQQAVLSETDTPDGYLECAQQIGSRGVAGSSAGGEFPKFTALRALAGAHTPHVIVKFSANDRSDTVQRWSDLLICEHLALQAIRTIATIQSASSRVLQHGGRSFLEVERFDRHGLFGRSPLCSLDTLEASQLPSTSTDWGDAGDKMHALGWLGPTAAAQLRTI
;
A
#
# COMPACT_ATOMS: atom_id res chain seq x y z
N GLU A 1 13.95 -18.78 0.40
CA GLU A 1 13.25 -17.80 1.25
C GLU A 1 12.21 -16.99 0.43
N VAL A 2 12.59 -16.39 -0.70
CA VAL A 2 11.68 -15.61 -1.59
C VAL A 2 10.52 -16.46 -2.09
N LEU A 3 10.76 -17.71 -2.53
CA LEU A 3 9.70 -18.63 -2.97
C LEU A 3 8.67 -18.93 -1.87
N VAL A 4 9.09 -19.05 -0.62
CA VAL A 4 8.19 -19.31 0.51
C VAL A 4 7.30 -18.09 0.78
N ILE A 5 7.85 -16.89 0.63
CA ILE A 5 7.09 -15.64 0.76
C ILE A 5 6.06 -15.53 -0.37
N LEU A 6 6.47 -15.80 -1.61
CA LEU A 6 5.57 -15.78 -2.77
C LEU A 6 4.43 -16.80 -2.65
N LEU A 7 4.71 -18.02 -2.18
CA LEU A 7 3.69 -19.04 -1.94
C LEU A 7 2.65 -18.59 -0.89
N LYS A 8 3.06 -17.81 0.11
CA LYS A 8 2.16 -17.35 1.18
C LYS A 8 1.42 -16.06 0.83
N MET A 9 2.04 -15.17 0.07
CA MET A 9 1.57 -13.82 -0.18
C MET A 9 1.28 -13.53 -1.65
N GLY A 10 1.51 -14.47 -2.54
CA GLY A 10 1.35 -14.30 -3.98
C GLY A 10 -0.08 -14.03 -4.45
N ALA A 11 -1.06 -14.28 -3.57
CA ALA A 11 -2.47 -13.99 -3.86
C ALA A 11 -2.83 -12.50 -3.68
N ASP A 12 -2.09 -11.73 -2.88
CA ASP A 12 -2.34 -10.31 -2.60
C ASP A 12 -1.09 -9.43 -2.81
N THR A 13 -0.45 -9.61 -3.96
CA THR A 13 0.67 -8.76 -4.38
C THR A 13 0.20 -7.35 -4.75
N SER A 14 1.12 -6.41 -4.88
CA SER A 14 0.84 -5.11 -5.47
C SER A 14 0.43 -5.28 -6.95
N GLY A 15 -0.54 -4.50 -7.37
CA GLY A 15 -1.07 -4.59 -8.73
C GLY A 15 -2.02 -5.78 -8.93
N ASN A 16 -2.09 -6.25 -10.17
CA ASN A 16 -3.01 -7.33 -10.58
C ASN A 16 -2.33 -8.68 -10.76
N LEU A 17 -1.07 -8.82 -10.41
CA LEU A 17 -0.35 -10.09 -10.53
C LEU A 17 -0.81 -11.07 -9.45
N ILE A 18 -0.96 -12.34 -9.85
CA ILE A 18 -1.13 -13.50 -8.97
C ILE A 18 -0.05 -14.50 -9.38
N LEU A 19 0.81 -14.88 -8.43
CA LEU A 19 2.03 -15.61 -8.75
C LEU A 19 1.92 -17.08 -8.39
N GLY A 20 1.62 -17.90 -9.38
CA GLY A 20 1.55 -19.35 -9.29
C GLY A 20 0.15 -19.90 -8.97
N ASP A 21 -0.03 -21.20 -9.25
CA ASP A 21 -1.32 -21.88 -9.14
C ASP A 21 -1.87 -21.87 -7.70
N SER A 22 -1.00 -22.11 -6.71
CA SER A 22 -1.40 -22.06 -5.29
C SER A 22 -1.91 -20.67 -4.87
N ALA A 23 -1.32 -19.60 -5.39
CA ALA A 23 -1.78 -18.24 -5.12
C ALA A 23 -3.11 -17.94 -5.83
N LEU A 24 -3.28 -18.47 -7.04
CA LEU A 24 -4.53 -18.37 -7.79
C LEU A 24 -5.65 -19.12 -7.05
N ASP A 25 -5.39 -20.33 -6.58
CA ASP A 25 -6.35 -21.12 -5.81
C ASP A 25 -6.75 -20.40 -4.52
N LEU A 26 -5.80 -19.84 -3.78
CA LEU A 26 -6.09 -19.03 -2.58
C LEU A 26 -6.96 -17.81 -2.90
N TRP A 27 -6.67 -17.11 -4.00
CA TRP A 27 -7.47 -15.97 -4.43
C TRP A 27 -8.90 -16.37 -4.83
N LEU A 28 -9.04 -17.48 -5.58
CA LEU A 28 -10.35 -18.01 -5.98
C LEU A 28 -11.17 -18.48 -4.76
N HIS A 29 -10.54 -19.16 -3.81
CA HIS A 29 -11.20 -19.57 -2.57
C HIS A 29 -11.63 -18.36 -1.73
N GLY A 30 -10.78 -17.35 -1.57
CA GLY A 30 -11.12 -16.11 -0.88
C GLY A 30 -12.31 -15.39 -1.55
N LYS A 31 -12.37 -15.41 -2.88
CA LYS A 31 -13.50 -14.87 -3.64
C LYS A 31 -14.80 -15.64 -3.41
N ALA A 32 -14.71 -16.97 -3.31
CA ALA A 32 -15.89 -17.84 -3.08
C ALA A 32 -16.41 -17.76 -1.64
N GLN A 33 -15.54 -17.54 -0.65
CA GLN A 33 -15.89 -17.55 0.78
C GLN A 33 -16.26 -16.18 1.37
N GLN A 34 -16.40 -15.12 0.56
CA GLN A 34 -16.61 -13.76 1.03
C GLN A 34 -15.61 -13.37 2.16
N GLN A 35 -14.47 -12.83 1.79
CA GLN A 35 -13.49 -12.36 2.76
C GLN A 35 -14.16 -11.47 3.82
N ALA A 36 -13.87 -11.73 5.09
CA ALA A 36 -14.42 -10.94 6.18
C ALA A 36 -13.95 -9.47 6.05
N VAL A 37 -14.91 -8.58 5.88
CA VAL A 37 -14.69 -7.14 5.86
C VAL A 37 -14.92 -6.62 7.27
N LEU A 38 -13.91 -6.03 7.88
CA LEU A 38 -14.04 -5.41 9.20
C LEU A 38 -15.04 -4.25 9.13
N SER A 39 -16.00 -4.22 10.05
CA SER A 39 -16.85 -3.05 10.21
C SER A 39 -16.03 -1.85 10.67
N GLU A 40 -16.53 -0.65 10.54
CA GLU A 40 -15.83 0.55 11.02
C GLU A 40 -15.56 0.49 12.52
N THR A 41 -16.50 -0.07 13.29
CA THR A 41 -16.36 -0.26 14.74
C THR A 41 -15.36 -1.33 15.12
N ASP A 42 -15.25 -2.41 14.34
CA ASP A 42 -14.35 -3.54 14.63
C ASP A 42 -12.93 -3.32 14.07
N THR A 43 -12.76 -2.32 13.22
CA THR A 43 -11.47 -2.03 12.56
C THR A 43 -10.31 -1.85 13.54
N PRO A 44 -10.42 -1.07 14.64
CA PRO A 44 -9.29 -0.88 15.54
C PRO A 44 -8.85 -2.18 16.21
N ASP A 45 -9.78 -3.01 16.68
CA ASP A 45 -9.49 -4.29 17.32
C ASP A 45 -8.92 -5.30 16.32
N GLY A 46 -9.51 -5.37 15.11
CA GLY A 46 -8.99 -6.22 14.04
C GLY A 46 -7.56 -5.85 13.61
N TYR A 47 -7.22 -4.55 13.59
CA TYR A 47 -5.85 -4.12 13.31
C TYR A 47 -4.89 -4.48 14.43
N LEU A 48 -5.33 -4.37 15.68
CA LEU A 48 -4.53 -4.79 16.84
C LEU A 48 -4.22 -6.29 16.79
N GLU A 49 -5.19 -7.13 16.48
CA GLU A 49 -5.00 -8.57 16.31
C GLU A 49 -4.01 -8.90 15.19
N CYS A 50 -4.15 -8.27 14.02
CA CYS A 50 -3.21 -8.44 12.90
C CYS A 50 -1.77 -8.05 13.30
N ALA A 51 -1.59 -6.92 13.97
CA ALA A 51 -0.29 -6.45 14.42
C ALA A 51 0.35 -7.39 15.45
N GLN A 52 -0.44 -7.96 16.36
CA GLN A 52 0.04 -8.95 17.34
C GLN A 52 0.49 -10.26 16.66
N GLN A 53 -0.27 -10.73 15.68
CA GLN A 53 0.09 -11.95 14.93
C GLN A 53 1.39 -11.79 14.16
N ILE A 54 1.65 -10.63 13.56
CA ILE A 54 2.90 -10.34 12.85
C ILE A 54 4.07 -10.28 13.84
N GLY A 55 3.91 -9.56 14.95
CA GLY A 55 4.93 -9.44 15.99
C GLY A 55 5.35 -10.78 16.62
N SER A 56 4.40 -11.71 16.78
CA SER A 56 4.66 -13.03 17.36
C SER A 56 5.28 -14.04 16.40
N ARG A 57 5.05 -13.90 15.09
CA ARG A 57 5.47 -14.89 14.08
C ARG A 57 6.69 -14.49 13.26
N GLY A 58 7.15 -13.24 13.35
CA GLY A 58 8.23 -12.71 12.51
C GLY A 58 7.95 -12.80 10.99
N VAL A 59 6.68 -12.93 10.61
CA VAL A 59 6.25 -13.10 9.22
C VAL A 59 5.89 -11.73 8.65
N ALA A 60 6.37 -11.43 7.45
CA ALA A 60 5.93 -10.24 6.72
C ALA A 60 4.40 -10.28 6.53
N GLY A 61 3.71 -9.24 6.97
CA GLY A 61 2.25 -9.13 6.88
C GLY A 61 1.73 -8.65 5.52
N SER A 62 2.65 -8.28 4.61
CA SER A 62 2.31 -7.76 3.28
C SER A 62 3.47 -7.96 2.30
N SER A 63 3.16 -8.16 1.02
CA SER A 63 4.13 -8.14 -0.09
C SER A 63 4.54 -6.74 -0.53
N ALA A 64 3.91 -5.70 0.02
CA ALA A 64 4.26 -4.31 -0.29
C ALA A 64 5.65 -3.97 0.27
N GLY A 65 6.52 -3.37 -0.56
CA GLY A 65 7.86 -2.96 -0.19
C GLY A 65 7.92 -1.94 0.97
N GLY A 66 9.10 -1.74 1.55
CA GLY A 66 9.37 -0.77 2.62
C GLY A 66 9.64 -1.41 3.98
N GLU A 67 10.28 -0.63 4.88
CA GLU A 67 10.85 -1.11 6.15
C GLU A 67 9.83 -1.25 7.29
N PHE A 68 8.75 -0.45 7.28
CA PHE A 68 7.74 -0.52 8.33
C PHE A 68 6.99 -1.85 8.32
N PRO A 69 6.73 -2.45 9.51
CA PRO A 69 5.82 -3.57 9.61
C PRO A 69 4.43 -3.16 9.11
N LYS A 70 3.84 -4.03 8.28
CA LYS A 70 2.55 -3.73 7.63
C LYS A 70 1.78 -5.00 7.33
N PHE A 71 0.48 -4.85 7.14
CA PHE A 71 -0.42 -5.89 6.65
C PHE A 71 -1.46 -5.29 5.68
N THR A 72 -2.13 -6.15 4.95
CA THR A 72 -3.32 -5.81 4.17
C THR A 72 -4.57 -6.21 4.93
N ALA A 73 -5.62 -5.42 4.81
CA ALA A 73 -6.92 -5.72 5.42
C ALA A 73 -8.06 -5.28 4.51
N LEU A 74 -9.25 -5.79 4.81
CA LEU A 74 -10.51 -5.32 4.24
C LEU A 74 -11.31 -4.64 5.34
N ARG A 75 -11.71 -3.39 5.11
CA ARG A 75 -12.57 -2.65 6.06
C ARG A 75 -13.69 -1.93 5.32
N ALA A 76 -14.86 -1.84 5.95
CA ALA A 76 -15.94 -0.98 5.50
C ALA A 76 -15.71 0.44 6.02
N LEU A 77 -15.74 1.42 5.13
CA LEU A 77 -15.69 2.83 5.47
C LEU A 77 -16.55 3.60 4.47
N ALA A 78 -17.45 4.43 4.98
CA ALA A 78 -18.30 5.27 4.14
C ALA A 78 -17.45 6.23 3.27
N GLY A 79 -17.77 6.27 1.97
CA GLY A 79 -17.05 7.12 1.01
C GLY A 79 -15.71 6.57 0.49
N ALA A 80 -15.28 5.39 0.93
CA ALA A 80 -14.07 4.74 0.39
C ALA A 80 -14.33 4.16 -1.01
N HIS A 81 -13.33 4.24 -1.90
CA HIS A 81 -13.41 3.66 -3.25
C HIS A 81 -13.25 2.15 -3.25
N THR A 82 -12.54 1.61 -2.27
CA THR A 82 -12.30 0.18 -2.10
C THR A 82 -12.25 -0.17 -0.61
N PRO A 83 -12.65 -1.38 -0.20
CA PRO A 83 -12.42 -1.83 1.16
C PRO A 83 -10.96 -2.19 1.45
N HIS A 84 -10.14 -2.38 0.42
CA HIS A 84 -8.76 -2.82 0.57
C HIS A 84 -7.84 -1.70 1.07
N VAL A 85 -7.09 -2.00 2.11
CA VAL A 85 -6.11 -1.08 2.71
C VAL A 85 -4.78 -1.76 2.96
N ILE A 86 -3.71 -0.97 2.97
CA ILE A 86 -2.43 -1.31 3.57
C ILE A 86 -2.37 -0.57 4.90
N VAL A 87 -2.04 -1.30 5.96
CA VAL A 87 -1.94 -0.74 7.30
C VAL A 87 -0.51 -0.89 7.79
N LYS A 88 0.18 0.23 7.99
CA LYS A 88 1.48 0.30 8.67
C LYS A 88 1.24 0.56 10.15
N PHE A 89 2.10 0.03 11.02
CA PHE A 89 1.89 0.19 12.46
C PHE A 89 3.19 0.32 13.25
N SER A 90 3.12 1.00 14.40
CA SER A 90 4.22 1.09 15.37
C SER A 90 4.22 -0.11 16.31
N ALA A 91 5.32 -0.34 17.03
CA ALA A 91 5.30 -1.18 18.22
C ALA A 91 4.44 -0.53 19.33
N ASN A 92 4.30 -1.20 20.48
CA ASN A 92 3.43 -0.77 21.59
C ASN A 92 4.21 -0.46 22.88
N ASP A 93 5.54 -0.48 22.84
CA ASP A 93 6.34 -0.02 23.97
C ASP A 93 6.45 1.53 23.95
N ARG A 94 6.90 2.11 25.05
CA ARG A 94 7.03 3.57 25.22
C ARG A 94 8.44 4.08 24.97
N SER A 95 9.24 3.35 24.16
CA SER A 95 10.59 3.77 23.83
C SER A 95 10.58 4.96 22.88
N ASP A 96 11.66 5.77 22.93
CA ASP A 96 11.86 6.89 22.00
C ASP A 96 11.86 6.42 20.53
N THR A 97 12.33 5.20 20.28
CA THR A 97 12.31 4.58 18.96
C THR A 97 10.88 4.37 18.45
N VAL A 98 10.01 3.82 19.29
CA VAL A 98 8.60 3.61 18.93
C VAL A 98 7.86 4.93 18.75
N GLN A 99 8.14 5.92 19.61
CA GLN A 99 7.57 7.26 19.44
C GLN A 99 7.98 7.85 18.10
N ARG A 100 9.26 7.78 17.72
CA ARG A 100 9.76 8.25 16.43
C ARG A 100 9.09 7.54 15.25
N TRP A 101 8.85 6.24 15.35
CA TRP A 101 8.15 5.48 14.32
C TRP A 101 6.68 5.91 14.21
N SER A 102 6.02 6.12 15.32
CA SER A 102 4.67 6.67 15.35
C SER A 102 4.61 8.05 14.68
N ASP A 103 5.56 8.92 14.98
CA ASP A 103 5.64 10.26 14.38
C ASP A 103 5.86 10.18 12.87
N LEU A 104 6.69 9.24 12.39
CA LEU A 104 6.90 9.02 10.95
C LEU A 104 5.62 8.57 10.23
N LEU A 105 4.79 7.72 10.85
CA LEU A 105 3.49 7.34 10.28
C LEU A 105 2.54 8.56 10.19
N ILE A 106 2.56 9.42 11.19
CA ILE A 106 1.79 10.68 11.17
C ILE A 106 2.32 11.61 10.09
N CYS A 107 3.64 11.76 9.96
CA CYS A 107 4.26 12.57 8.90
C CYS A 107 3.87 12.06 7.51
N GLU A 108 3.85 10.75 7.28
CA GLU A 108 3.39 10.17 6.01
C GLU A 108 1.92 10.53 5.73
N HIS A 109 1.05 10.44 6.74
CA HIS A 109 -0.33 10.88 6.62
C HIS A 109 -0.43 12.36 6.22
N LEU A 110 0.28 13.22 6.93
CA LEU A 110 0.28 14.67 6.66
C LEU A 110 0.83 14.99 5.26
N ALA A 111 1.86 14.28 4.82
CA ALA A 111 2.39 14.43 3.46
C ALA A 111 1.34 14.08 2.40
N LEU A 112 0.63 12.95 2.56
CA LEU A 112 -0.47 12.57 1.67
C LEU A 112 -1.59 13.62 1.66
N GLN A 113 -1.94 14.19 2.82
CA GLN A 113 -2.92 15.27 2.90
C GLN A 113 -2.41 16.55 2.20
N ALA A 114 -1.14 16.92 2.39
CA ALA A 114 -0.54 18.08 1.75
C ALA A 114 -0.53 17.95 0.22
N ILE A 115 -0.12 16.79 -0.31
CA ILE A 115 -0.13 16.50 -1.75
C ILE A 115 -1.55 16.63 -2.31
N ARG A 116 -2.56 16.20 -1.57
CA ARG A 116 -3.97 16.29 -1.98
C ARG A 116 -4.45 17.75 -2.19
N THR A 117 -3.80 18.72 -1.58
CA THR A 117 -4.13 20.15 -1.81
C THR A 117 -3.68 20.66 -3.19
N ILE A 118 -2.80 19.92 -3.87
CA ILE A 118 -2.34 20.25 -5.22
C ILE A 118 -3.41 19.75 -6.21
N ALA A 119 -4.15 20.67 -6.82
CA ALA A 119 -5.35 20.37 -7.60
C ALA A 119 -5.14 19.37 -8.78
N THR A 120 -3.91 19.24 -9.25
CA THR A 120 -3.56 18.38 -10.39
C THR A 120 -3.07 16.99 -9.98
N ILE A 121 -2.86 16.73 -8.68
CA ILE A 121 -2.26 15.49 -8.20
C ILE A 121 -3.27 14.72 -7.35
N GLN A 122 -3.42 13.43 -7.64
CA GLN A 122 -4.19 12.51 -6.83
C GLN A 122 -3.27 11.77 -5.87
N SER A 123 -3.55 11.87 -4.57
CA SER A 123 -2.85 11.08 -3.54
C SER A 123 -3.77 10.02 -2.95
N ALA A 124 -3.18 8.94 -2.42
CA ALA A 124 -3.93 7.90 -1.74
C ALA A 124 -4.67 8.46 -0.51
N SER A 125 -5.88 7.96 -0.28
CA SER A 125 -6.63 8.26 0.95
C SER A 125 -5.96 7.58 2.13
N SER A 126 -5.78 8.32 3.22
CA SER A 126 -5.16 7.78 4.43
C SER A 126 -5.84 8.31 5.69
N ARG A 127 -5.74 7.55 6.77
CA ARG A 127 -6.12 7.97 8.12
C ARG A 127 -5.19 7.38 9.16
N VAL A 128 -5.09 8.03 10.30
CA VAL A 128 -4.33 7.55 11.45
C VAL A 128 -5.31 7.09 12.53
N LEU A 129 -5.09 5.90 13.08
CA LEU A 129 -5.81 5.38 14.25
C LEU A 129 -4.79 5.11 15.35
N GLN A 130 -5.22 5.34 16.60
CA GLN A 130 -4.44 4.96 17.78
C GLN A 130 -5.25 3.97 18.59
N HIS A 131 -4.72 2.77 18.79
CA HIS A 131 -5.39 1.72 19.51
C HIS A 131 -4.40 0.72 20.13
N GLY A 132 -4.67 0.21 21.33
CA GLY A 132 -3.81 -0.76 22.01
C GLY A 132 -2.37 -0.30 22.22
N GLY A 133 -2.13 1.01 22.39
CA GLY A 133 -0.79 1.60 22.54
C GLY A 133 0.01 1.68 21.25
N ARG A 134 -0.60 1.44 20.08
CA ARG A 134 0.01 1.51 18.75
C ARG A 134 -0.59 2.64 17.93
N SER A 135 0.20 3.16 17.02
CA SER A 135 -0.27 4.01 15.92
C SER A 135 -0.38 3.16 14.66
N PHE A 136 -1.51 3.29 13.97
CA PHE A 136 -1.79 2.64 12.70
C PHE A 136 -1.98 3.72 11.64
N LEU A 137 -1.22 3.64 10.55
CA LEU A 137 -1.47 4.40 9.33
C LEU A 137 -2.17 3.47 8.34
N GLU A 138 -3.44 3.72 8.11
CA GLU A 138 -4.23 3.08 7.07
C GLU A 138 -4.11 3.88 5.78
N VAL A 139 -3.78 3.21 4.69
CA VAL A 139 -3.73 3.80 3.35
C VAL A 139 -4.61 2.97 2.42
N GLU A 140 -5.58 3.62 1.78
CA GLU A 140 -6.47 2.99 0.82
C GLU A 140 -5.69 2.58 -0.43
N ARG A 141 -5.89 1.34 -0.88
CA ARG A 141 -5.17 0.79 -2.04
C ARG A 141 -5.76 1.32 -3.35
N PHE A 142 -5.00 2.12 -4.06
CA PHE A 142 -5.40 2.64 -5.37
C PHE A 142 -5.35 1.60 -6.49
N ASP A 143 -4.66 0.47 -6.27
CA ASP A 143 -4.58 -0.66 -7.18
C ASP A 143 -5.73 -1.68 -7.00
N ARG A 144 -6.73 -1.34 -6.19
CA ARG A 144 -7.91 -2.17 -5.91
C ARG A 144 -9.21 -1.41 -6.22
N HIS A 145 -10.18 -2.12 -6.80
CA HIS A 145 -11.48 -1.56 -7.19
C HIS A 145 -12.60 -2.45 -6.65
N GLY A 146 -13.45 -1.89 -5.80
CA GLY A 146 -14.43 -2.69 -5.08
C GLY A 146 -13.76 -3.87 -4.35
N LEU A 147 -14.44 -4.99 -4.26
CA LEU A 147 -13.95 -6.14 -3.48
C LEU A 147 -12.94 -7.01 -4.25
N PHE A 148 -13.01 -7.08 -5.58
CA PHE A 148 -12.22 -8.04 -6.38
C PHE A 148 -11.45 -7.42 -7.54
N GLY A 149 -11.75 -6.19 -7.90
CA GLY A 149 -11.10 -5.52 -9.02
C GLY A 149 -9.64 -5.16 -8.68
N ARG A 150 -8.74 -5.29 -9.68
CA ARG A 150 -7.32 -4.98 -9.57
C ARG A 150 -6.84 -4.24 -10.80
N SER A 151 -6.00 -3.24 -10.62
CA SER A 151 -5.28 -2.56 -11.69
C SER A 151 -3.81 -3.01 -11.72
N PRO A 152 -3.18 -3.07 -12.90
CA PRO A 152 -1.74 -3.28 -12.96
C PRO A 152 -1.00 -2.14 -12.27
N LEU A 153 0.13 -2.48 -11.66
CA LEU A 153 1.01 -1.54 -10.97
C LEU A 153 2.46 -1.92 -11.25
N CYS A 154 3.27 -0.94 -11.60
CA CYS A 154 4.71 -1.05 -11.70
C CYS A 154 5.35 0.14 -11.00
N SER A 155 6.41 -0.08 -10.23
CA SER A 155 7.16 1.03 -9.62
C SER A 155 7.95 1.78 -10.67
N LEU A 156 8.18 3.07 -10.44
CA LEU A 156 9.00 3.88 -11.34
C LEU A 156 10.43 3.34 -11.42
N ASP A 157 11.01 2.89 -10.30
CA ASP A 157 12.32 2.25 -10.27
C ASP A 157 12.42 1.05 -11.22
N THR A 158 11.39 0.21 -11.25
CA THR A 158 11.35 -0.96 -12.15
C THR A 158 11.28 -0.52 -13.60
N LEU A 159 10.49 0.49 -13.93
CA LEU A 159 10.42 1.06 -15.27
C LEU A 159 11.75 1.70 -15.69
N GLU A 160 12.36 2.48 -14.80
CA GLU A 160 13.67 3.08 -15.02
C GLU A 160 14.74 2.03 -15.30
N ALA A 161 14.88 1.06 -14.40
CA ALA A 161 15.91 0.04 -14.50
C ALA A 161 15.78 -0.85 -15.75
N SER A 162 14.55 -1.07 -16.25
CA SER A 162 14.29 -2.03 -17.31
C SER A 162 14.00 -1.41 -18.67
N GLN A 163 13.51 -0.19 -18.72
CA GLN A 163 12.89 0.38 -19.93
C GLN A 163 13.39 1.78 -20.30
N LEU A 164 13.87 2.58 -19.36
CA LEU A 164 14.39 3.90 -19.69
C LEU A 164 15.84 3.81 -20.19
N PRO A 165 16.23 4.63 -21.18
CA PRO A 165 17.57 4.57 -21.79
C PRO A 165 18.67 5.07 -20.86
N SER A 166 18.32 5.75 -19.79
CA SER A 166 19.26 6.26 -18.77
C SER A 166 18.52 6.54 -17.45
N THR A 167 19.25 6.48 -16.34
CA THR A 167 18.71 6.86 -15.03
C THR A 167 18.22 8.31 -15.05
N SER A 168 17.10 8.56 -14.40
CA SER A 168 16.53 9.89 -14.27
C SER A 168 17.15 10.63 -13.08
N THR A 169 17.24 11.95 -13.18
CA THR A 169 17.80 12.80 -12.12
C THR A 169 16.75 13.15 -11.07
N ASP A 170 15.50 13.23 -11.49
CA ASP A 170 14.34 13.56 -10.67
C ASP A 170 13.04 13.05 -11.34
N TRP A 171 11.92 13.26 -10.68
CA TRP A 171 10.60 12.84 -11.16
C TRP A 171 10.17 13.55 -12.46
N GLY A 172 10.58 14.80 -12.65
CA GLY A 172 10.29 15.57 -13.85
C GLY A 172 11.01 14.99 -15.07
N ASP A 173 12.32 14.69 -14.92
CA ASP A 173 13.12 14.05 -15.96
C ASP A 173 12.59 12.64 -16.31
N ALA A 174 12.19 11.87 -15.31
CA ALA A 174 11.53 10.57 -15.53
C ALA A 174 10.22 10.73 -16.33
N GLY A 175 9.41 11.72 -15.97
CA GLY A 175 8.17 12.05 -16.67
C GLY A 175 8.40 12.45 -18.12
N ASP A 176 9.44 13.23 -18.40
CA ASP A 176 9.80 13.68 -19.75
C ASP A 176 10.28 12.52 -20.63
N LYS A 177 11.12 11.64 -20.08
CA LYS A 177 11.56 10.43 -20.77
C LYS A 177 10.40 9.51 -21.12
N MET A 178 9.50 9.26 -20.15
CA MET A 178 8.31 8.43 -20.40
C MET A 178 7.34 9.08 -21.40
N HIS A 179 7.22 10.40 -21.38
CA HIS A 179 6.42 11.11 -22.37
C HIS A 179 7.03 11.01 -23.77
N ALA A 180 8.34 11.17 -23.89
CA ALA A 180 9.04 11.00 -25.17
C ALA A 180 8.90 9.60 -25.77
N LEU A 181 8.77 8.57 -24.93
CA LEU A 181 8.49 7.19 -25.32
C LEU A 181 7.00 6.91 -25.63
N GLY A 182 6.13 7.90 -25.43
CA GLY A 182 4.69 7.75 -25.64
C GLY A 182 3.95 6.99 -24.52
N TRP A 183 4.58 6.78 -23.38
CA TRP A 183 3.97 6.05 -22.25
C TRP A 183 3.15 6.94 -21.32
N LEU A 184 3.49 8.21 -21.24
CA LEU A 184 2.72 9.20 -20.49
C LEU A 184 2.15 10.28 -21.40
N GLY A 185 0.90 10.66 -21.17
CA GLY A 185 0.33 11.86 -21.76
C GLY A 185 0.98 13.13 -21.19
N PRO A 186 0.88 14.28 -21.90
CA PRO A 186 1.51 15.52 -21.49
C PRO A 186 1.07 16.01 -20.11
N THR A 187 -0.18 15.78 -19.74
CA THR A 187 -0.72 16.16 -18.43
C THR A 187 -0.05 15.37 -17.31
N ALA A 188 0.09 14.05 -17.46
CA ALA A 188 0.72 13.20 -16.44
C ALA A 188 2.22 13.52 -16.30
N ALA A 189 2.93 13.78 -17.40
CA ALA A 189 4.32 14.23 -17.36
C ALA A 189 4.47 15.59 -16.63
N ALA A 190 3.56 16.54 -16.88
CA ALA A 190 3.55 17.83 -16.17
C ALA A 190 3.28 17.66 -14.67
N GLN A 191 2.44 16.72 -14.26
CA GLN A 191 2.17 16.42 -12.85
C GLN A 191 3.44 15.93 -12.13
N LEU A 192 4.25 15.07 -12.77
CA LEU A 192 5.52 14.58 -12.20
C LEU A 192 6.55 15.69 -11.98
N ARG A 193 6.50 16.78 -12.77
CA ARG A 193 7.34 17.96 -12.54
C ARG A 193 6.89 18.84 -11.36
N THR A 194 5.67 18.62 -10.87
CA THR A 194 5.08 19.45 -9.80
C THR A 194 5.34 18.84 -8.41
N ILE A 195 5.68 17.55 -8.36
CA ILE A 195 6.03 16.82 -7.14
C ILE A 195 7.52 16.98 -6.82
#